data_275cad25fa8710bc8b26b269f1d0bd37
#
_entry.id   275cad25fa8710bc8b26b269f1d0bd37
#
_cell.length_a   1.000
_cell.length_b   1.000
_cell.length_c   1.000
_cell.angle_alpha   90.00
_cell.angle_beta   90.00
_cell.angle_gamma   90.00
#
_symmetry.space_group_name_H-M   'P 1'
#
loop_
_entity.id
_entity.type
_entity.pdbx_description
1 polymer ?
#
loop_
_entity_poly.entity_id
_entity_poly.type
_entity_poly.pdbx_seq_one_letter_code
_entity_poly.pdbx_strand_id
1 'polypeptide(L)'
;MANVKKLLIVLLVASTFGACDILSNNDGNNFKVDINNDVESLNERIQLINQPVVLDSTRSKSAGSITASGSGSFTHVANVASPEVNGKKLSATSIELRANKVYISYHLNGNDYGGAVDIIDIRDEDNPSLVSHISFADTDVNALDVEENNKLLWITGGRDVNSSGHSTADHNGAIIGELGIDKGEFEENDYRETPLPSYSGNDIVDAPGQYLYVAAGATGGGYYELSKNDFQVTNRVDNTFAKSIDRRQDDIVGLNLTADHKANFTIMDFKKETVTNFQTPFTVAPTDGKNVLEHTASITYAALGDQGVKGYKFNTGTDPVYEFNPQGDDVSNGVTVDGQYVYIANGTDGLFITTIARSGNKEPEEVYSWKGGTGSANFVKTDGNFIILANGIDGLNILRKSKK
;
A
#
# COMPACT_ATOMS: atom_id res chain seq x y z
N MET A 1 10.99 20.14 -71.98
CA MET A 1 9.96 19.47 -71.21
C MET A 1 10.66 18.40 -70.36
N ALA A 2 10.95 18.71 -69.13
CA ALA A 2 11.65 17.81 -68.21
C ALA A 2 10.67 17.28 -67.17
N ASN A 3 10.46 15.96 -67.17
CA ASN A 3 9.62 15.27 -66.22
C ASN A 3 10.38 15.07 -64.89
N VAL A 4 9.94 15.74 -63.84
CA VAL A 4 10.40 15.52 -62.46
C VAL A 4 9.55 14.42 -61.83
N LYS A 5 10.12 13.23 -61.64
CA LYS A 5 9.54 12.15 -60.83
C LYS A 5 9.72 12.48 -59.35
N LYS A 6 8.62 12.74 -58.63
CA LYS A 6 8.61 12.84 -57.17
C LYS A 6 8.79 11.44 -56.58
N LEU A 7 9.89 11.26 -55.88
CA LEU A 7 10.16 10.10 -55.05
C LEU A 7 9.43 10.23 -53.70
N LEU A 8 8.43 9.44 -53.47
CA LEU A 8 7.71 9.39 -52.20
C LEU A 8 8.49 8.46 -51.27
N ILE A 9 9.20 9.01 -50.28
CA ILE A 9 9.82 8.24 -49.22
C ILE A 9 8.74 7.98 -48.16
N VAL A 10 8.28 6.75 -48.09
CA VAL A 10 7.44 6.26 -46.99
C VAL A 10 8.38 5.90 -45.86
N LEU A 11 8.39 6.70 -44.80
CA LEU A 11 9.05 6.35 -43.53
C LEU A 11 8.17 5.32 -42.85
N LEU A 12 8.64 4.06 -42.85
CA LEU A 12 8.05 3.00 -42.02
C LEU A 12 8.56 3.21 -40.58
N VAL A 13 7.75 3.81 -39.73
CA VAL A 13 8.02 3.79 -38.29
C VAL A 13 7.67 2.37 -37.81
N ALA A 14 8.70 1.56 -37.62
CA ALA A 14 8.56 0.28 -36.93
C ALA A 14 8.38 0.61 -35.42
N SER A 15 7.14 0.63 -34.96
CA SER A 15 6.85 0.53 -33.55
C SER A 15 7.28 -0.88 -33.11
N THR A 16 8.40 -0.95 -32.41
CA THR A 16 8.77 -2.14 -31.64
C THR A 16 7.78 -2.24 -30.48
N PHE A 17 6.72 -3.03 -30.68
CA PHE A 17 5.96 -3.54 -29.55
C PHE A 17 6.93 -4.43 -28.78
N GLY A 18 7.24 -4.04 -27.54
CA GLY A 18 7.94 -4.90 -26.60
C GLY A 18 7.24 -6.24 -26.54
N ALA A 19 7.99 -7.30 -26.69
CA ALA A 19 7.48 -8.65 -26.55
C ALA A 19 7.02 -8.81 -25.09
N CYS A 20 5.74 -9.07 -24.89
CA CYS A 20 5.21 -9.51 -23.60
C CYS A 20 5.83 -10.89 -23.33
N ASP A 21 6.80 -10.97 -22.43
CA ASP A 21 7.32 -12.25 -21.97
C ASP A 21 6.28 -12.87 -21.05
N ILE A 22 5.69 -13.97 -21.52
CA ILE A 22 4.74 -14.77 -20.73
C ILE A 22 5.57 -15.66 -19.82
N LEU A 23 5.65 -15.32 -18.55
CA LEU A 23 6.30 -16.17 -17.56
C LEU A 23 5.45 -17.41 -17.31
N SER A 24 6.09 -18.57 -17.28
CA SER A 24 5.46 -19.84 -16.92
C SER A 24 6.19 -20.45 -15.72
N ASN A 25 5.45 -20.82 -14.69
CA ASN A 25 6.02 -21.64 -13.63
C ASN A 25 6.17 -23.11 -14.06
N ASN A 26 6.86 -23.92 -13.26
CA ASN A 26 7.06 -25.34 -13.51
C ASN A 26 5.76 -26.17 -13.58
N ASP A 27 4.63 -25.59 -13.17
CA ASP A 27 3.29 -26.21 -13.16
C ASP A 27 2.49 -25.92 -14.44
N GLY A 28 3.09 -25.20 -15.41
CA GLY A 28 2.45 -24.90 -16.71
C GLY A 28 1.43 -23.75 -16.68
N ASN A 29 1.34 -22.99 -15.61
CA ASN A 29 0.52 -21.77 -15.55
C ASN A 29 1.25 -20.63 -16.26
N ASN A 30 0.58 -19.97 -17.19
CA ASN A 30 1.09 -18.79 -17.87
C ASN A 30 0.53 -17.55 -17.16
N PHE A 31 1.37 -16.88 -16.36
CA PHE A 31 1.01 -15.59 -15.76
C PHE A 31 1.13 -14.48 -16.80
N LYS A 32 0.17 -13.58 -16.82
CA LYS A 32 0.19 -12.40 -17.69
C LYS A 32 0.89 -11.25 -16.96
N VAL A 33 2.19 -11.35 -16.84
CA VAL A 33 3.04 -10.34 -16.21
C VAL A 33 4.02 -9.76 -17.23
N ASP A 34 4.34 -8.48 -17.05
CA ASP A 34 5.31 -7.75 -17.85
C ASP A 34 6.27 -7.01 -16.91
N ILE A 35 7.57 -7.21 -17.08
CA ILE A 35 8.63 -6.59 -16.27
C ILE A 35 9.39 -5.60 -17.14
N ASN A 36 9.58 -4.39 -16.61
CA ASN A 36 10.36 -3.34 -17.21
C ASN A 36 11.42 -2.83 -16.22
N ASN A 37 12.70 -3.01 -16.56
CA ASN A 37 13.86 -2.51 -15.84
C ASN A 37 14.60 -1.42 -16.64
N ASP A 38 14.00 -0.88 -17.69
CA ASP A 38 14.56 0.25 -18.46
C ASP A 38 14.33 1.57 -17.72
N VAL A 39 15.33 1.96 -16.94
CA VAL A 39 15.30 3.15 -16.09
C VAL A 39 15.02 4.43 -16.87
N GLU A 40 15.47 4.53 -18.15
CA GLU A 40 15.24 5.72 -18.96
C GLU A 40 13.75 5.89 -19.28
N SER A 41 13.10 4.83 -19.76
CA SER A 41 11.66 4.85 -20.04
C SER A 41 10.81 4.97 -18.77
N LEU A 42 11.19 4.32 -17.69
CA LEU A 42 10.47 4.37 -16.43
C LEU A 42 10.46 5.77 -15.79
N ASN A 43 11.59 6.49 -15.90
CA ASN A 43 11.70 7.82 -15.30
C ASN A 43 10.91 8.90 -16.06
N GLU A 44 10.34 8.61 -17.22
CA GLU A 44 9.34 9.49 -17.86
C GLU A 44 8.09 9.69 -16.97
N ARG A 45 7.84 8.75 -16.03
CA ARG A 45 6.77 8.84 -15.05
C ARG A 45 7.12 9.71 -13.83
N ILE A 46 8.38 10.10 -13.64
CA ILE A 46 8.81 10.93 -12.51
C ILE A 46 8.82 12.41 -12.91
N GLN A 47 8.10 13.20 -12.13
CA GLN A 47 8.18 14.65 -12.17
C GLN A 47 8.92 15.17 -10.94
N LEU A 48 10.15 15.64 -11.11
CA LEU A 48 10.90 16.31 -10.05
C LEU A 48 10.27 17.67 -9.74
N ILE A 49 10.06 17.98 -8.47
CA ILE A 49 9.39 19.19 -7.99
C ILE A 49 10.35 20.03 -7.14
N ASN A 50 10.95 19.43 -6.14
CA ASN A 50 11.93 20.05 -5.22
C ASN A 50 11.46 21.40 -4.65
N GLN A 51 10.20 21.49 -4.21
CA GLN A 51 9.57 22.69 -3.66
C GLN A 51 9.30 22.54 -2.16
N PRO A 52 9.48 23.59 -1.35
CA PRO A 52 9.05 23.57 0.05
C PRO A 52 7.56 23.30 0.16
N VAL A 53 7.20 22.41 1.11
CA VAL A 53 5.80 22.15 1.45
C VAL A 53 5.34 23.17 2.47
N VAL A 54 4.21 23.82 2.19
CA VAL A 54 3.51 24.66 3.14
C VAL A 54 2.42 23.80 3.79
N LEU A 55 2.56 23.56 5.10
CA LEU A 55 1.54 22.87 5.89
C LEU A 55 0.50 23.86 6.41
N ASP A 56 -0.76 23.54 6.20
CA ASP A 56 -1.86 24.29 6.84
C ASP A 56 -2.02 23.80 8.29
N SER A 57 -2.01 24.74 9.24
CA SER A 57 -2.25 24.44 10.65
C SER A 57 -3.73 24.61 10.96
N THR A 58 -4.42 23.51 11.25
CA THR A 58 -5.85 23.52 11.58
C THR A 58 -6.12 23.55 13.08
N ARG A 59 -5.16 23.15 13.90
CA ARG A 59 -5.23 23.19 15.35
C ARG A 59 -3.84 23.45 15.95
N SER A 60 -3.68 24.53 16.71
CA SER A 60 -2.50 24.79 17.54
C SER A 60 -2.91 25.48 18.82
N LYS A 61 -2.45 24.99 19.96
CA LYS A 61 -2.72 25.60 21.27
C LYS A 61 -1.90 26.88 21.55
N SER A 62 -0.88 27.17 20.75
CA SER A 62 -0.07 28.40 20.87
C SER A 62 -0.44 29.37 19.76
N ALA A 63 -1.08 30.48 20.13
CA ALA A 63 -1.34 31.62 19.25
C ALA A 63 -0.05 32.39 18.93
N GLY A 64 0.85 31.75 18.21
CA GLY A 64 2.07 32.34 17.67
C GLY A 64 2.26 31.83 16.26
N SER A 65 2.57 32.72 15.33
CA SER A 65 2.93 32.37 13.96
C SER A 65 3.90 31.19 13.98
N ILE A 66 3.41 30.00 13.70
CA ILE A 66 4.24 28.80 13.61
C ILE A 66 4.87 28.81 12.21
N THR A 67 6.03 29.40 12.11
CA THR A 67 7.04 28.76 11.26
C THR A 67 7.14 27.35 11.81
N ALA A 68 6.91 26.32 10.97
CA ALA A 68 6.83 24.89 11.33
C ALA A 68 8.06 24.36 12.10
N SER A 69 8.34 24.90 13.29
CA SER A 69 9.56 24.58 14.05
C SER A 69 9.41 23.35 14.95
N GLY A 70 8.23 22.73 14.95
CA GLY A 70 7.98 21.48 15.67
C GLY A 70 7.86 20.26 14.73
N SER A 71 7.12 20.38 13.62
CA SER A 71 6.91 19.27 12.66
C SER A 71 8.02 19.10 11.61
N GLY A 72 9.02 20.00 11.58
CA GLY A 72 10.01 20.10 10.51
C GLY A 72 9.44 20.78 9.26
N SER A 73 10.31 21.35 8.44
CA SER A 73 9.95 21.72 7.07
C SER A 73 10.04 20.47 6.19
N PHE A 74 9.18 20.40 5.17
CA PHE A 74 9.20 19.32 4.19
C PHE A 74 9.48 19.90 2.81
N THR A 75 10.12 19.11 1.98
CA THR A 75 10.27 19.37 0.54
C THR A 75 9.42 18.34 -0.20
N HIS A 76 8.54 18.78 -1.08
CA HIS A 76 7.93 17.92 -2.08
C HIS A 76 8.97 17.65 -3.15
N VAL A 77 9.58 16.46 -3.11
CA VAL A 77 10.71 16.10 -3.95
C VAL A 77 10.23 15.74 -5.35
N ALA A 78 9.26 14.84 -5.44
CA ALA A 78 8.77 14.34 -6.72
C ALA A 78 7.32 13.84 -6.62
N ASN A 79 6.68 13.81 -7.79
CA ASN A 79 5.49 13.02 -8.07
C ASN A 79 5.85 11.90 -9.04
N VAL A 80 5.32 10.70 -8.80
CA VAL A 80 5.46 9.56 -9.71
C VAL A 80 4.08 9.21 -10.24
N ALA A 81 3.87 9.39 -11.53
CA ALA A 81 2.58 9.12 -12.16
C ALA A 81 2.19 7.63 -12.07
N SER A 82 0.91 7.35 -11.85
CA SER A 82 0.38 5.98 -11.87
C SER A 82 0.66 5.28 -13.21
N PRO A 83 1.00 3.99 -13.20
CA PRO A 83 1.09 3.21 -14.41
C PRO A 83 -0.29 2.95 -15.03
N GLU A 84 -0.27 2.46 -16.26
CA GLU A 84 -1.47 2.03 -16.98
C GLU A 84 -1.38 0.55 -17.34
N VAL A 85 -2.48 -0.17 -17.15
CA VAL A 85 -2.63 -1.57 -17.60
C VAL A 85 -3.92 -1.65 -18.41
N ASN A 86 -3.86 -2.32 -19.56
CA ASN A 86 -5.02 -2.43 -20.47
C ASN A 86 -5.62 -1.07 -20.88
N GLY A 87 -4.79 -0.01 -20.97
CA GLY A 87 -5.22 1.35 -21.31
C GLY A 87 -5.98 2.07 -20.21
N LYS A 88 -5.90 1.59 -18.97
CA LYS A 88 -6.52 2.19 -17.78
C LYS A 88 -5.47 2.53 -16.75
N LYS A 89 -5.57 3.74 -16.18
CA LYS A 89 -4.73 4.15 -15.05
C LYS A 89 -5.05 3.32 -13.82
N LEU A 90 -3.99 2.87 -13.15
CA LEU A 90 -4.09 2.18 -11.88
C LEU A 90 -4.18 3.16 -10.71
N SER A 91 -4.69 2.70 -9.59
CA SER A 91 -4.74 3.42 -8.32
C SER A 91 -3.67 2.90 -7.38
N ALA A 92 -2.83 3.78 -6.85
CA ALA A 92 -1.85 3.44 -5.83
C ALA A 92 -2.52 2.99 -4.53
N THR A 93 -2.07 1.87 -3.94
CA THR A 93 -2.78 1.17 -2.85
C THR A 93 -1.99 0.96 -1.59
N SER A 94 -0.77 0.44 -1.66
CA SER A 94 0.06 0.12 -0.49
C SER A 94 1.51 0.50 -0.75
N ILE A 95 2.23 0.79 0.32
CA ILE A 95 3.62 1.24 0.26
C ILE A 95 4.41 0.50 1.32
N GLU A 96 5.62 0.05 0.95
CA GLU A 96 6.65 -0.34 1.91
C GLU A 96 7.92 0.47 1.66
N LEU A 97 8.61 0.84 2.75
CA LEU A 97 9.87 1.56 2.75
C LEU A 97 10.97 0.69 3.35
N ARG A 98 11.97 0.35 2.55
CA ARG A 98 13.08 -0.47 3.02
C ARG A 98 14.37 -0.17 2.28
N ALA A 99 15.47 -0.01 3.02
CA ALA A 99 16.82 0.13 2.48
C ALA A 99 16.95 1.22 1.38
N ASN A 100 16.39 2.40 1.62
CA ASN A 100 16.33 3.53 0.69
C ASN A 100 15.60 3.22 -0.62
N LYS A 101 14.62 2.34 -0.57
CA LYS A 101 13.71 2.06 -1.66
C LYS A 101 12.27 2.20 -1.21
N VAL A 102 11.44 2.65 -2.14
CA VAL A 102 9.98 2.65 -2.03
C VAL A 102 9.46 1.54 -2.90
N TYR A 103 8.66 0.67 -2.33
CA TYR A 103 7.89 -0.35 -3.03
C TYR A 103 6.43 0.07 -2.98
N ILE A 104 5.77 0.14 -4.11
CA ILE A 104 4.37 0.59 -4.18
C ILE A 104 3.55 -0.33 -5.06
N SER A 105 2.39 -0.73 -4.57
CA SER A 105 1.41 -1.52 -5.30
C SER A 105 0.30 -0.67 -5.88
N TYR A 106 -0.28 -1.19 -6.97
CA TYR A 106 -1.39 -0.56 -7.69
C TYR A 106 -2.44 -1.58 -8.06
N HIS A 107 -3.71 -1.13 -8.17
CA HIS A 107 -4.81 -1.91 -8.68
C HIS A 107 -5.73 -1.10 -9.61
N LEU A 108 -6.60 -1.76 -10.36
CA LEU A 108 -7.70 -1.11 -11.04
C LEU A 108 -8.86 -0.83 -10.08
N ASN A 109 -9.49 0.34 -10.27
CA ASN A 109 -10.73 0.64 -9.58
C ASN A 109 -11.92 0.03 -10.30
N GLY A 110 -12.86 -0.56 -9.57
CA GLY A 110 -14.12 -1.07 -10.10
C GLY A 110 -14.13 -2.59 -10.22
N ASN A 111 -14.72 -3.10 -11.33
CA ASN A 111 -14.94 -4.54 -11.52
C ASN A 111 -13.90 -5.20 -12.43
N ASP A 112 -13.03 -4.43 -13.04
CA ASP A 112 -11.95 -4.94 -13.88
C ASP A 112 -10.72 -5.21 -13.02
N TYR A 113 -9.88 -6.14 -13.43
CA TYR A 113 -8.66 -6.51 -12.77
C TYR A 113 -7.44 -6.01 -13.54
N GLY A 114 -6.42 -5.63 -12.82
CA GLY A 114 -5.13 -5.22 -13.31
C GLY A 114 -4.34 -4.51 -12.22
N GLY A 115 -3.07 -4.82 -12.11
CA GLY A 115 -2.22 -4.27 -11.06
C GLY A 115 -0.80 -4.07 -11.50
N ALA A 116 -0.03 -3.49 -10.62
CA ALA A 116 1.39 -3.29 -10.82
C ALA A 116 2.13 -3.14 -9.49
N VAL A 117 3.45 -3.27 -9.56
CA VAL A 117 4.35 -2.87 -8.48
C VAL A 117 5.52 -2.08 -9.07
N ASP A 118 5.89 -0.99 -8.42
CA ASP A 118 7.08 -0.19 -8.73
C ASP A 118 8.14 -0.31 -7.64
N ILE A 119 9.41 -0.24 -8.02
CA ILE A 119 10.55 -0.04 -7.12
C ILE A 119 11.18 1.31 -7.44
N ILE A 120 11.20 2.23 -6.46
CA ILE A 120 11.78 3.56 -6.60
C ILE A 120 12.98 3.66 -5.66
N ASP A 121 14.13 4.04 -6.20
CA ASP A 121 15.35 4.29 -5.44
C ASP A 121 15.37 5.73 -4.95
N ILE A 122 15.50 5.93 -3.64
CA ILE A 122 15.51 7.24 -2.97
C ILE A 122 16.86 7.55 -2.29
N ARG A 123 17.93 6.87 -2.69
CA ARG A 123 19.30 7.15 -2.16
C ARG A 123 19.75 8.54 -2.52
N ASP A 124 19.45 9.02 -3.71
CA ASP A 124 19.55 10.45 -4.04
C ASP A 124 18.25 11.13 -3.60
N GLU A 125 18.33 11.79 -2.43
CA GLU A 125 17.17 12.37 -1.76
C GLU A 125 16.48 13.48 -2.57
N ASP A 126 17.17 14.08 -3.55
CA ASP A 126 16.66 15.15 -4.41
C ASP A 126 16.25 14.66 -5.80
N ASN A 127 16.72 13.45 -6.19
CA ASN A 127 16.48 12.86 -7.50
C ASN A 127 16.12 11.38 -7.39
N PRO A 128 14.93 11.03 -6.86
CA PRO A 128 14.45 9.66 -6.84
C PRO A 128 14.37 9.08 -8.25
N SER A 129 14.60 7.78 -8.38
CA SER A 129 14.59 7.08 -9.67
C SER A 129 13.69 5.85 -9.62
N LEU A 130 12.78 5.72 -10.57
CA LEU A 130 11.99 4.51 -10.77
C LEU A 130 12.88 3.49 -11.49
N VAL A 131 13.25 2.43 -10.79
CA VAL A 131 14.29 1.49 -11.25
C VAL A 131 13.73 0.18 -11.78
N SER A 132 12.52 -0.19 -11.37
CA SER A 132 11.89 -1.41 -11.81
C SER A 132 10.37 -1.32 -11.72
N HIS A 133 9.69 -1.98 -12.64
CA HIS A 133 8.24 -2.05 -12.75
C HIS A 133 7.81 -3.45 -13.14
N ILE A 134 6.77 -3.96 -12.52
CA ILE A 134 6.05 -5.16 -12.95
C ILE A 134 4.56 -4.87 -13.05
N SER A 135 3.91 -5.35 -14.10
CA SER A 135 2.47 -5.23 -14.27
C SER A 135 1.77 -6.57 -14.48
N PHE A 136 0.51 -6.62 -14.06
CA PHE A 136 -0.36 -7.79 -14.09
C PHE A 136 -1.63 -7.43 -14.87
N ALA A 137 -1.92 -8.13 -15.95
CA ALA A 137 -3.03 -7.79 -16.84
C ALA A 137 -4.41 -8.19 -16.28
N ASP A 138 -4.46 -9.10 -15.31
CA ASP A 138 -5.69 -9.73 -14.78
C ASP A 138 -5.71 -9.88 -13.25
N THR A 139 -4.82 -9.17 -12.55
CA THR A 139 -4.66 -9.30 -11.09
C THR A 139 -4.49 -7.92 -10.47
N ASP A 140 -5.36 -7.55 -9.54
CA ASP A 140 -5.17 -6.40 -8.65
C ASP A 140 -4.12 -6.70 -7.60
N VAL A 141 -3.23 -5.74 -7.31
CA VAL A 141 -2.27 -5.84 -6.20
C VAL A 141 -2.70 -4.88 -5.10
N ASN A 142 -3.31 -5.42 -4.04
CA ASN A 142 -3.89 -4.62 -2.96
C ASN A 142 -2.91 -4.25 -1.86
N ALA A 143 -1.95 -5.13 -1.59
CA ALA A 143 -0.92 -4.90 -0.58
C ALA A 143 0.36 -5.65 -0.92
N LEU A 144 1.44 -5.19 -0.33
CA LEU A 144 2.78 -5.77 -0.46
C LEU A 144 3.57 -5.65 0.86
N ASP A 145 4.55 -6.51 1.01
CA ASP A 145 5.61 -6.38 2.00
C ASP A 145 6.93 -6.94 1.45
N VAL A 146 8.04 -6.46 1.97
CA VAL A 146 9.40 -6.78 1.48
C VAL A 146 10.16 -7.54 2.55
N GLU A 147 10.77 -8.66 2.16
CA GLU A 147 11.62 -9.43 3.06
C GLU A 147 12.79 -8.59 3.60
N GLU A 148 13.24 -8.89 4.84
CA GLU A 148 14.26 -8.11 5.54
C GLU A 148 15.56 -7.95 4.74
N ASN A 149 15.94 -8.96 3.94
CA ASN A 149 17.13 -8.95 3.09
C ASN A 149 16.97 -8.25 1.74
N ASN A 150 15.74 -7.76 1.42
CA ASN A 150 15.35 -7.12 0.15
C ASN A 150 15.57 -7.98 -1.10
N LYS A 151 15.46 -9.30 -0.99
CA LYS A 151 15.57 -10.21 -2.13
C LYS A 151 14.24 -10.72 -2.64
N LEU A 152 13.21 -10.67 -1.80
CA LEU A 152 11.86 -11.11 -2.12
C LEU A 152 10.87 -10.01 -1.76
N LEU A 153 9.88 -9.85 -2.61
CA LEU A 153 8.70 -9.03 -2.35
C LEU A 153 7.48 -9.93 -2.40
N TRP A 154 6.65 -9.79 -1.38
CA TRP A 154 5.40 -10.50 -1.24
C TRP A 154 4.25 -9.59 -1.64
N ILE A 155 3.31 -10.11 -2.42
CA ILE A 155 2.10 -9.38 -2.80
C ILE A 155 0.86 -10.19 -2.45
N THR A 156 -0.25 -9.49 -2.24
CA THR A 156 -1.57 -10.09 -2.17
C THR A 156 -2.60 -9.23 -2.88
N GLY A 157 -3.65 -9.85 -3.37
CA GLY A 157 -4.67 -9.13 -4.12
C GLY A 157 -5.81 -10.01 -4.61
N GLY A 158 -6.42 -9.59 -5.70
CA GLY A 158 -7.52 -10.30 -6.35
C GLY A 158 -7.27 -10.53 -7.82
N ARG A 159 -7.59 -11.71 -8.30
CA ARG A 159 -7.47 -12.09 -9.70
C ARG A 159 -8.82 -12.30 -10.35
N ASP A 160 -8.90 -11.99 -11.63
CA ASP A 160 -10.04 -12.43 -12.47
C ASP A 160 -10.02 -13.96 -12.62
N VAL A 161 -10.90 -14.63 -11.91
CA VAL A 161 -11.04 -16.10 -11.96
C VAL A 161 -11.50 -16.62 -13.34
N ASN A 162 -11.98 -15.76 -14.21
CA ASN A 162 -12.38 -16.11 -15.57
C ASN A 162 -11.26 -15.93 -16.58
N SER A 163 -10.11 -15.38 -16.17
CA SER A 163 -8.99 -15.22 -17.08
C SER A 163 -8.38 -16.58 -17.45
N SER A 164 -7.88 -16.68 -18.69
CA SER A 164 -7.32 -17.93 -19.19
C SER A 164 -6.07 -18.36 -18.43
N GLY A 165 -5.95 -19.64 -18.13
CA GLY A 165 -4.78 -20.24 -17.48
C GLY A 165 -4.93 -20.51 -15.98
N HIS A 166 -6.08 -20.22 -15.40
CA HIS A 166 -6.35 -20.46 -13.99
C HIS A 166 -7.49 -21.46 -13.77
N SER A 167 -7.32 -22.30 -12.73
CA SER A 167 -8.39 -23.19 -12.28
C SER A 167 -9.30 -22.43 -11.32
N THR A 168 -10.60 -22.42 -11.56
CA THR A 168 -11.59 -21.83 -10.65
C THR A 168 -12.06 -22.79 -9.56
N ALA A 169 -11.53 -24.03 -9.54
CA ALA A 169 -12.09 -25.09 -8.70
C ALA A 169 -11.89 -24.86 -7.20
N ASP A 170 -10.79 -24.17 -6.81
CA ASP A 170 -10.34 -24.15 -5.42
C ASP A 170 -10.13 -22.74 -4.85
N HIS A 171 -10.43 -21.66 -5.59
CA HIS A 171 -10.29 -20.29 -5.08
C HIS A 171 -11.34 -19.32 -5.64
N ASN A 172 -11.54 -18.21 -4.91
CA ASN A 172 -12.51 -17.18 -5.24
C ASN A 172 -11.85 -15.88 -5.74
N GLY A 173 -10.57 -15.91 -6.11
CA GLY A 173 -9.82 -14.79 -6.68
C GLY A 173 -8.63 -14.30 -5.84
N ALA A 174 -8.63 -14.49 -4.54
CA ALA A 174 -7.50 -14.07 -3.70
C ALA A 174 -6.22 -14.82 -4.07
N ILE A 175 -5.10 -14.07 -4.12
CA ILE A 175 -3.78 -14.61 -4.42
C ILE A 175 -2.72 -14.14 -3.42
N ILE A 176 -1.66 -14.92 -3.32
CA ILE A 176 -0.36 -14.50 -2.78
C ILE A 176 0.66 -14.72 -3.88
N GLY A 177 1.48 -13.70 -4.13
CA GLY A 177 2.58 -13.76 -5.08
C GLY A 177 3.92 -13.48 -4.41
N GLU A 178 4.97 -14.05 -4.97
CA GLU A 178 6.37 -13.79 -4.65
C GLU A 178 7.08 -13.28 -5.89
N LEU A 179 7.85 -12.23 -5.72
CA LEU A 179 8.66 -11.59 -6.74
C LEU A 179 10.12 -11.59 -6.30
N GLY A 180 10.99 -12.17 -7.09
CA GLY A 180 12.44 -12.09 -6.89
C GLY A 180 12.97 -10.68 -7.14
N ILE A 181 13.95 -10.27 -6.33
CA ILE A 181 14.65 -8.99 -6.46
C ILE A 181 16.15 -9.24 -6.49
N ASP A 182 16.83 -8.88 -7.59
CA ASP A 182 18.29 -8.80 -7.67
C ASP A 182 18.73 -7.35 -7.87
N LYS A 183 19.71 -6.91 -7.09
CA LYS A 183 20.28 -5.54 -7.12
C LYS A 183 19.25 -4.41 -7.03
N GLY A 184 18.06 -4.72 -6.56
CA GLY A 184 16.96 -3.79 -6.38
C GLY A 184 16.06 -3.61 -7.59
N GLU A 185 16.07 -4.55 -8.51
CA GLU A 185 15.20 -4.68 -9.67
C GLU A 185 14.48 -6.02 -9.62
N PHE A 186 13.30 -6.15 -10.22
CA PHE A 186 12.60 -7.41 -10.34
C PHE A 186 13.38 -8.36 -11.26
N GLU A 187 13.51 -9.61 -10.82
CA GLU A 187 14.13 -10.66 -11.63
C GLU A 187 13.16 -11.16 -12.69
N GLU A 188 13.64 -11.25 -13.94
CA GLU A 188 12.90 -11.91 -14.99
C GLU A 188 12.72 -13.40 -14.65
N ASN A 189 11.51 -13.92 -14.86
CA ASN A 189 11.16 -15.32 -14.63
C ASN A 189 11.20 -15.78 -13.15
N ASP A 190 11.25 -14.88 -12.19
CA ASP A 190 11.18 -15.20 -10.76
C ASP A 190 9.89 -14.68 -10.11
N TYR A 191 8.76 -15.08 -10.69
CA TYR A 191 7.43 -14.87 -10.13
C TYR A 191 6.75 -16.21 -9.90
N ARG A 192 6.27 -16.40 -8.70
CA ARG A 192 5.37 -17.52 -8.35
C ARG A 192 4.17 -17.02 -7.56
N GLU A 193 3.06 -17.70 -7.67
CA GLU A 193 1.87 -17.38 -6.88
C GLU A 193 1.08 -18.62 -6.49
N THR A 194 0.21 -18.43 -5.49
CA THR A 194 -0.77 -19.42 -5.08
C THR A 194 -2.11 -18.75 -4.80
N PRO A 195 -3.24 -19.42 -5.14
CA PRO A 195 -4.55 -18.95 -4.75
C PRO A 195 -4.81 -19.16 -3.25
N LEU A 196 -5.62 -18.28 -2.66
CA LEU A 196 -6.23 -18.47 -1.36
C LEU A 196 -7.72 -18.79 -1.52
N PRO A 197 -8.32 -19.54 -0.57
CA PRO A 197 -9.76 -19.86 -0.61
C PRO A 197 -10.63 -18.66 -0.19
N SER A 198 -10.34 -17.47 -0.72
CA SER A 198 -11.00 -16.20 -0.40
C SER A 198 -11.22 -15.38 -1.67
N TYR A 199 -12.06 -14.34 -1.59
CA TYR A 199 -12.36 -13.47 -2.72
C TYR A 199 -11.20 -12.51 -3.03
N SER A 200 -10.59 -11.90 -2.01
CA SER A 200 -9.50 -10.93 -2.17
C SER A 200 -8.54 -10.98 -1.02
N GLY A 201 -7.24 -11.00 -1.31
CA GLY A 201 -6.20 -10.66 -0.36
C GLY A 201 -6.19 -9.15 -0.14
N ASN A 202 -6.26 -8.72 1.12
CA ASN A 202 -6.40 -7.32 1.47
C ASN A 202 -5.13 -6.72 2.06
N ASP A 203 -4.36 -7.53 2.79
CA ASP A 203 -3.13 -7.11 3.44
C ASP A 203 -2.18 -8.29 3.68
N ILE A 204 -0.87 -8.02 3.72
CA ILE A 204 0.18 -9.02 3.87
C ILE A 204 1.33 -8.48 4.70
N VAL A 205 1.88 -9.31 5.57
CA VAL A 205 3.04 -8.98 6.42
C VAL A 205 4.07 -10.09 6.36
N ASP A 206 5.30 -9.72 6.05
CA ASP A 206 6.48 -10.57 6.16
C ASP A 206 6.86 -10.75 7.64
N ALA A 207 7.08 -11.98 8.05
CA ALA A 207 7.57 -12.27 9.38
C ALA A 207 9.02 -12.80 9.33
N PRO A 208 9.86 -12.47 10.31
CA PRO A 208 11.16 -13.11 10.45
C PRO A 208 11.02 -14.63 10.50
N GLY A 209 11.85 -15.32 9.72
CA GLY A 209 11.80 -16.79 9.60
C GLY A 209 11.00 -17.24 8.40
N GLN A 210 10.07 -18.19 8.58
CA GLN A 210 9.47 -18.95 7.47
C GLN A 210 8.01 -18.63 7.20
N TYR A 211 7.43 -17.59 7.81
CA TYR A 211 6.00 -17.35 7.73
C TYR A 211 5.64 -16.01 7.12
N LEU A 212 4.53 -16.01 6.38
CA LEU A 212 3.79 -14.83 5.95
C LEU A 212 2.46 -14.79 6.68
N TYR A 213 1.98 -13.61 6.99
CA TYR A 213 0.64 -13.39 7.51
C TYR A 213 -0.20 -12.59 6.52
N VAL A 214 -1.41 -13.05 6.26
CA VAL A 214 -2.30 -12.44 5.26
C VAL A 214 -3.69 -12.24 5.83
N ALA A 215 -4.24 -11.05 5.62
CA ALA A 215 -5.66 -10.78 5.81
C ALA A 215 -6.37 -10.90 4.46
N ALA A 216 -7.37 -11.77 4.38
CA ALA A 216 -8.17 -11.95 3.17
C ALA A 216 -9.66 -11.86 3.48
N GLY A 217 -10.40 -11.14 2.64
CA GLY A 217 -11.80 -10.80 2.87
C GLY A 217 -12.82 -11.61 2.06
N ALA A 218 -14.10 -11.44 2.39
CA ALA A 218 -15.28 -12.07 1.82
C ALA A 218 -15.37 -13.58 2.07
N THR A 219 -16.06 -14.32 1.20
CA THR A 219 -16.25 -15.76 1.34
C THR A 219 -14.90 -16.47 1.47
N GLY A 220 -14.74 -17.32 2.46
CA GLY A 220 -13.48 -17.98 2.77
C GLY A 220 -12.44 -17.05 3.43
N GLY A 221 -12.83 -15.84 3.82
CA GLY A 221 -11.93 -14.86 4.42
C GLY A 221 -11.41 -15.25 5.80
N GLY A 222 -10.32 -14.62 6.20
CA GLY A 222 -9.65 -14.84 7.48
C GLY A 222 -8.27 -14.26 7.56
N TYR A 223 -7.61 -14.59 8.63
CA TYR A 223 -6.19 -14.36 8.83
C TYR A 223 -5.46 -15.68 8.65
N TYR A 224 -4.51 -15.68 7.74
CA TYR A 224 -3.75 -16.85 7.34
C TYR A 224 -2.30 -16.73 7.79
N GLU A 225 -1.74 -17.81 8.32
CA GLU A 225 -0.29 -18.00 8.42
C GLU A 225 0.12 -18.99 7.32
N LEU A 226 1.10 -18.62 6.51
CA LEU A 226 1.60 -19.44 5.41
C LEU A 226 3.10 -19.64 5.52
N SER A 227 3.55 -20.82 5.08
CA SER A 227 4.96 -21.07 4.85
C SER A 227 5.47 -20.31 3.61
N LYS A 228 6.56 -19.56 3.73
CA LYS A 228 7.21 -18.87 2.61
C LYS A 228 7.73 -19.83 1.53
N ASN A 229 8.11 -21.05 1.91
CA ASN A 229 8.77 -21.98 0.99
C ASN A 229 7.81 -22.52 -0.07
N ASP A 230 6.57 -22.83 0.32
CA ASP A 230 5.63 -23.59 -0.50
C ASP A 230 4.19 -23.02 -0.45
N PHE A 231 3.99 -21.89 0.22
CA PHE A 231 2.70 -21.22 0.44
C PHE A 231 1.63 -22.09 1.11
N GLN A 232 2.04 -23.17 1.77
CA GLN A 232 1.08 -23.98 2.53
C GLN A 232 0.51 -23.17 3.70
N VAL A 233 -0.80 -23.17 3.82
CA VAL A 233 -1.49 -22.60 4.99
C VAL A 233 -1.18 -23.48 6.21
N THR A 234 -0.44 -22.94 7.17
CA THR A 234 -0.05 -23.60 8.41
C THR A 234 -1.06 -23.36 9.53
N ASN A 235 -1.63 -22.16 9.56
CA ASN A 235 -2.69 -21.81 10.50
C ASN A 235 -3.69 -20.82 9.85
N ARG A 236 -4.90 -20.79 10.42
CA ARG A 236 -5.95 -19.89 9.95
C ARG A 236 -6.89 -19.50 11.10
N VAL A 237 -7.30 -18.23 11.11
CA VAL A 237 -8.40 -17.71 11.91
C VAL A 237 -9.49 -17.23 10.99
N ASP A 238 -10.64 -17.91 10.96
CA ASP A 238 -11.77 -17.57 10.08
C ASP A 238 -12.34 -16.19 10.40
N ASN A 239 -12.44 -15.33 9.40
CA ASN A 239 -13.06 -14.02 9.51
C ASN A 239 -13.42 -13.47 8.14
N THR A 240 -14.71 -13.48 7.80
CA THR A 240 -15.21 -13.04 6.48
C THR A 240 -14.91 -11.57 6.18
N PHE A 241 -14.73 -10.74 7.19
CA PHE A 241 -14.56 -9.30 7.05
C PHE A 241 -13.14 -8.82 7.43
N ALA A 242 -12.13 -9.70 7.34
CA ALA A 242 -10.74 -9.32 7.57
C ALA A 242 -10.31 -8.23 6.58
N LYS A 243 -9.69 -7.16 7.09
CA LYS A 243 -9.32 -5.97 6.34
C LYS A 243 -7.82 -5.74 6.29
N SER A 244 -7.16 -5.78 7.44
CA SER A 244 -5.74 -5.49 7.57
C SER A 244 -5.12 -6.39 8.62
N ILE A 245 -3.83 -6.60 8.54
CA ILE A 245 -3.02 -7.35 9.49
C ILE A 245 -1.69 -6.64 9.64
N ASP A 246 -1.20 -6.56 10.87
CA ASP A 246 0.14 -6.05 11.13
C ASP A 246 0.81 -6.84 12.24
N ARG A 247 2.11 -6.75 12.30
CA ARG A 247 2.93 -7.52 13.20
C ARG A 247 4.06 -6.69 13.79
N ARG A 248 4.22 -6.82 15.09
CA ARG A 248 5.41 -6.31 15.79
C ARG A 248 5.97 -7.37 16.72
N GLN A 249 7.18 -7.83 16.47
CA GLN A 249 7.78 -8.96 17.19
C GLN A 249 6.90 -10.23 17.07
N ASP A 250 6.42 -10.76 18.18
CA ASP A 250 5.52 -11.92 18.20
C ASP A 250 4.02 -11.53 18.25
N ASP A 251 3.71 -10.25 18.39
CA ASP A 251 2.33 -9.75 18.42
C ASP A 251 1.80 -9.61 16.99
N ILE A 252 0.72 -10.29 16.69
CA ILE A 252 -0.01 -10.25 15.43
C ILE A 252 -1.39 -9.68 15.70
N VAL A 253 -1.74 -8.62 14.99
CA VAL A 253 -3.02 -7.93 15.15
C VAL A 253 -3.72 -7.85 13.81
N GLY A 254 -4.96 -8.33 13.75
CA GLY A 254 -5.84 -8.16 12.60
C GLY A 254 -6.92 -7.12 12.89
N LEU A 255 -7.29 -6.36 11.86
CA LEU A 255 -8.47 -5.49 11.84
C LEU A 255 -9.53 -6.13 10.95
N ASN A 256 -10.74 -6.25 11.48
CA ASN A 256 -11.90 -6.69 10.71
C ASN A 256 -13.11 -5.83 11.05
N LEU A 257 -14.11 -5.85 10.20
CA LEU A 257 -15.44 -5.38 10.53
C LEU A 257 -16.30 -6.56 10.98
N THR A 258 -17.24 -6.31 11.88
CA THR A 258 -18.26 -7.30 12.25
C THR A 258 -19.43 -7.26 11.25
N ALA A 259 -20.39 -8.16 11.36
CA ALA A 259 -21.58 -8.18 10.50
C ALA A 259 -22.43 -6.90 10.64
N ASP A 260 -22.38 -6.21 11.77
CA ASP A 260 -22.98 -4.90 12.02
C ASP A 260 -21.99 -3.73 11.76
N HIS A 261 -20.92 -3.99 11.02
CA HIS A 261 -19.90 -3.05 10.56
C HIS A 261 -19.09 -2.37 11.67
N LYS A 262 -19.03 -2.93 12.86
CA LYS A 262 -18.16 -2.39 13.90
C LYS A 262 -16.73 -2.83 13.69
N ALA A 263 -15.80 -1.90 13.91
CA ALA A 263 -14.39 -2.22 13.93
C ALA A 263 -14.06 -3.15 15.09
N ASN A 264 -13.36 -4.24 14.78
CA ASN A 264 -12.95 -5.25 15.74
C ASN A 264 -11.48 -5.60 15.51
N PHE A 265 -10.75 -5.77 16.59
CA PHE A 265 -9.36 -6.21 16.56
C PHE A 265 -9.26 -7.67 16.98
N THR A 266 -8.48 -8.42 16.23
CA THR A 266 -8.18 -9.83 16.50
C THR A 266 -6.70 -9.95 16.83
N ILE A 267 -6.36 -10.27 18.06
CA ILE A 267 -4.99 -10.53 18.49
C ILE A 267 -4.75 -12.03 18.39
N MET A 268 -3.71 -12.42 17.70
CA MET A 268 -3.41 -13.82 17.37
C MET A 268 -2.02 -14.22 17.88
N ASP A 269 -1.94 -15.38 18.47
CA ASP A 269 -0.68 -16.07 18.72
C ASP A 269 -0.81 -17.49 18.14
N PHE A 270 -0.34 -17.65 16.92
CA PHE A 270 -0.45 -18.94 16.22
C PHE A 270 0.38 -20.05 16.87
N LYS A 271 1.45 -19.71 17.60
CA LYS A 271 2.25 -20.71 18.34
C LYS A 271 1.51 -21.29 19.54
N LYS A 272 0.68 -20.48 20.21
CA LYS A 272 -0.12 -20.88 21.36
C LYS A 272 -1.56 -21.21 20.98
N GLU A 273 -1.92 -21.07 19.70
CA GLU A 273 -3.28 -21.27 19.19
C GLU A 273 -4.31 -20.40 19.96
N THR A 274 -3.91 -19.19 20.36
CA THR A 274 -4.79 -18.29 21.10
C THR A 274 -5.26 -17.15 20.23
N VAL A 275 -6.55 -16.85 20.32
CA VAL A 275 -7.19 -15.73 19.63
C VAL A 275 -8.00 -14.92 20.63
N THR A 276 -7.73 -13.62 20.68
CA THR A 276 -8.49 -12.68 21.53
C THR A 276 -9.09 -11.60 20.66
N ASN A 277 -10.38 -11.36 20.78
CA ASN A 277 -11.09 -10.32 20.05
C ASN A 277 -11.52 -9.19 20.99
N PHE A 278 -11.42 -7.95 20.51
CA PHE A 278 -12.07 -6.82 21.16
C PHE A 278 -12.75 -5.91 20.13
N GLN A 279 -14.05 -5.76 20.32
CA GLN A 279 -14.90 -4.93 19.47
C GLN A 279 -14.93 -3.51 19.99
N THR A 280 -14.76 -2.57 19.07
CA THR A 280 -14.88 -1.15 19.37
C THR A 280 -16.36 -0.69 19.27
N PRO A 281 -16.71 0.48 19.82
CA PRO A 281 -18.05 1.03 19.65
C PRO A 281 -18.30 1.65 18.26
N PHE A 282 -17.25 1.82 17.43
CA PHE A 282 -17.32 2.55 16.17
C PHE A 282 -17.87 1.67 15.04
N THR A 283 -18.92 2.16 14.40
CA THR A 283 -19.50 1.57 13.19
C THR A 283 -18.91 2.28 11.98
N VAL A 284 -18.26 1.53 11.09
CA VAL A 284 -17.60 2.02 9.88
C VAL A 284 -18.52 1.72 8.70
N ALA A 285 -18.73 2.69 7.83
CA ALA A 285 -19.51 2.46 6.62
C ALA A 285 -18.83 1.40 5.74
N PRO A 286 -19.57 0.42 5.17
CA PRO A 286 -18.98 -0.73 4.48
C PRO A 286 -18.13 -0.38 3.25
N THR A 287 -18.46 0.74 2.63
CA THR A 287 -17.83 1.26 1.41
C THR A 287 -16.73 2.28 1.70
N ASP A 288 -16.57 2.68 2.97
CA ASP A 288 -15.69 3.77 3.33
C ASP A 288 -14.32 3.27 3.74
N GLY A 289 -13.34 3.67 2.94
CA GLY A 289 -11.93 3.51 3.21
C GLY A 289 -11.38 2.08 3.11
N LYS A 290 -10.06 2.02 3.09
CA LYS A 290 -9.31 0.76 3.02
C LYS A 290 -9.36 -0.01 4.34
N ASN A 291 -9.50 0.69 5.47
CA ASN A 291 -9.49 0.16 6.83
C ASN A 291 -8.19 -0.60 7.13
N VAL A 292 -7.11 0.14 7.29
CA VAL A 292 -5.78 -0.40 7.63
C VAL A 292 -5.40 -0.11 9.06
N LEU A 293 -4.49 -0.90 9.59
CA LEU A 293 -3.92 -0.70 10.92
C LEU A 293 -2.40 -0.53 10.86
N GLU A 294 -1.87 0.13 11.89
CA GLU A 294 -0.44 0.20 12.20
C GLU A 294 -0.27 -0.19 13.67
N HIS A 295 0.47 -1.27 13.93
CA HIS A 295 0.71 -1.75 15.27
C HIS A 295 2.08 -1.33 15.79
N THR A 296 2.09 -0.46 16.81
CA THR A 296 3.31 -0.04 17.52
C THR A 296 3.56 -0.91 18.76
N ALA A 297 4.61 -0.61 19.53
CA ALA A 297 4.93 -1.38 20.75
C ALA A 297 3.81 -1.43 21.80
N SER A 298 2.90 -0.45 21.82
CA SER A 298 1.91 -0.31 22.90
C SER A 298 0.55 0.14 22.43
N ILE A 299 0.45 0.64 21.21
CA ILE A 299 -0.79 1.18 20.64
C ILE A 299 -0.98 0.60 19.25
N THR A 300 -2.18 0.14 18.96
CA THR A 300 -2.65 -0.20 17.62
C THR A 300 -3.47 0.96 17.10
N TYR A 301 -3.02 1.61 16.04
CA TYR A 301 -3.76 2.64 15.33
C TYR A 301 -4.53 2.02 14.19
N ALA A 302 -5.74 2.50 13.93
CA ALA A 302 -6.55 2.06 12.81
C ALA A 302 -7.17 3.26 12.10
N ALA A 303 -7.03 3.31 10.77
CA ALA A 303 -7.77 4.18 9.88
C ALA A 303 -9.13 3.54 9.61
N LEU A 304 -10.21 4.16 10.06
CA LEU A 304 -11.56 3.62 10.10
C LEU A 304 -12.52 4.42 9.22
N GLY A 305 -12.09 4.76 8.01
CA GLY A 305 -12.93 5.46 7.05
C GLY A 305 -13.51 6.76 7.60
N ASP A 306 -14.82 6.89 7.60
CA ASP A 306 -15.60 8.02 8.10
C ASP A 306 -15.44 8.28 9.62
N GLN A 307 -14.96 7.28 10.36
CA GLN A 307 -14.68 7.40 11.80
C GLN A 307 -13.29 8.02 12.08
N GLY A 308 -12.51 8.33 11.05
CA GLY A 308 -11.16 8.85 11.19
C GLY A 308 -10.17 7.83 11.71
N VAL A 309 -9.17 8.27 12.48
CA VAL A 309 -8.14 7.40 13.05
C VAL A 309 -8.35 7.25 14.56
N LYS A 310 -8.29 6.00 15.03
CA LYS A 310 -8.38 5.64 16.46
C LYS A 310 -7.15 4.83 16.86
N GLY A 311 -6.60 5.11 18.03
CA GLY A 311 -5.52 4.35 18.63
C GLY A 311 -5.95 3.68 19.94
N TYR A 312 -5.64 2.40 20.08
CA TYR A 312 -6.02 1.57 21.23
C TYR A 312 -4.78 1.00 21.90
N LYS A 313 -4.76 0.99 23.23
CA LYS A 313 -3.73 0.25 23.94
C LYS A 313 -3.80 -1.23 23.58
N PHE A 314 -2.67 -1.77 23.15
CA PHE A 314 -2.58 -3.19 22.85
C PHE A 314 -3.01 -4.04 24.05
N ASN A 315 -3.86 -5.03 23.80
CA ASN A 315 -4.30 -6.05 24.77
C ASN A 315 -5.11 -5.55 26.00
N THR A 316 -5.46 -4.25 26.09
CA THR A 316 -6.03 -3.75 27.36
C THR A 316 -7.31 -2.93 27.26
N GLY A 317 -7.83 -2.61 26.07
CA GLY A 317 -8.96 -1.71 26.10
C GLY A 317 -9.75 -1.56 24.82
N THR A 318 -11.06 -1.36 25.03
CA THR A 318 -12.04 -0.99 24.01
C THR A 318 -12.16 0.54 23.86
N ASP A 319 -11.63 1.32 24.82
CA ASP A 319 -11.62 2.76 24.78
C ASP A 319 -10.36 3.28 24.07
N PRO A 320 -10.46 4.11 23.05
CA PRO A 320 -9.31 4.66 22.37
C PRO A 320 -8.52 5.61 23.29
N VAL A 321 -7.20 5.59 23.14
CA VAL A 321 -6.28 6.52 23.78
C VAL A 321 -5.81 7.62 22.81
N TYR A 322 -6.15 7.48 21.55
CA TYR A 322 -5.97 8.48 20.50
C TYR A 322 -7.22 8.51 19.63
N GLU A 323 -7.70 9.68 19.32
CA GLU A 323 -8.82 9.92 18.43
C GLU A 323 -8.54 11.15 17.57
N PHE A 324 -8.58 10.97 16.27
CA PHE A 324 -8.55 12.06 15.31
C PHE A 324 -9.56 11.78 14.21
N ASN A 325 -10.49 12.71 14.02
CA ASN A 325 -11.43 12.68 12.91
C ASN A 325 -11.24 13.98 12.12
N PRO A 326 -10.68 13.92 10.89
CA PRO A 326 -10.60 15.08 10.03
C PRO A 326 -11.99 15.67 9.80
N GLN A 327 -12.07 17.01 9.78
CA GLN A 327 -13.32 17.68 9.45
C GLN A 327 -13.47 17.66 7.93
N GLY A 328 -14.56 17.12 7.42
CA GLY A 328 -14.81 16.99 5.99
C GLY A 328 -15.69 15.78 5.68
N ASP A 329 -15.93 15.54 4.40
CA ASP A 329 -16.70 14.40 3.91
C ASP A 329 -15.80 13.23 3.47
N ASP A 330 -14.49 13.35 3.67
CA ASP A 330 -13.50 12.37 3.24
C ASP A 330 -13.17 11.33 4.31
N VAL A 331 -12.54 10.25 3.86
CA VAL A 331 -12.32 9.03 4.65
C VAL A 331 -10.82 8.84 4.95
N SER A 332 -10.51 8.45 6.18
CA SER A 332 -9.16 8.04 6.58
C SER A 332 -8.87 6.62 6.07
N ASN A 333 -7.99 6.53 5.06
CA ASN A 333 -7.65 5.29 4.35
C ASN A 333 -6.39 4.61 4.88
N GLY A 334 -5.42 5.39 5.35
CA GLY A 334 -4.12 4.90 5.77
C GLY A 334 -3.58 5.65 6.98
N VAL A 335 -2.81 4.96 7.79
CA VAL A 335 -2.15 5.51 8.97
C VAL A 335 -0.75 4.93 9.10
N THR A 336 0.22 5.76 9.51
CA THR A 336 1.54 5.31 9.97
C THR A 336 2.04 6.22 11.09
N VAL A 337 2.95 5.71 11.93
CA VAL A 337 3.43 6.40 13.12
C VAL A 337 4.95 6.45 13.15
N ASP A 338 5.49 7.65 13.33
CA ASP A 338 6.94 7.85 13.53
C ASP A 338 7.21 8.82 14.68
N GLY A 339 7.93 8.35 15.67
CA GLY A 339 8.24 9.13 16.86
C GLY A 339 7.01 9.60 17.62
N GLN A 340 6.75 10.90 17.60
CA GLN A 340 5.58 11.51 18.24
C GLN A 340 4.51 12.01 17.25
N TYR A 341 4.60 11.58 16.00
CA TYR A 341 3.65 11.98 14.96
C TYR A 341 2.90 10.81 14.39
N VAL A 342 1.62 11.06 14.09
CA VAL A 342 0.74 10.16 13.34
C VAL A 342 0.49 10.79 11.98
N TYR A 343 0.75 10.06 10.93
CA TYR A 343 0.55 10.46 9.54
C TYR A 343 -0.67 9.74 9.00
N ILE A 344 -1.57 10.46 8.35
CA ILE A 344 -2.89 9.96 7.95
C ILE A 344 -3.13 10.30 6.49
N ALA A 345 -3.41 9.30 5.69
CA ALA A 345 -3.92 9.47 4.33
C ALA A 345 -5.45 9.58 4.38
N ASN A 346 -5.99 10.75 3.99
CA ASN A 346 -7.40 11.10 4.17
C ASN A 346 -8.06 11.53 2.87
N GLY A 347 -8.27 10.58 1.98
CA GLY A 347 -9.01 10.80 0.75
C GLY A 347 -8.52 12.02 -0.03
N THR A 348 -9.44 12.80 -0.57
CA THR A 348 -9.14 14.02 -1.35
C THR A 348 -8.66 15.20 -0.48
N ASP A 349 -8.74 15.09 0.85
CA ASP A 349 -8.14 16.06 1.78
C ASP A 349 -6.62 15.88 1.94
N GLY A 350 -6.07 14.76 1.44
CA GLY A 350 -4.64 14.52 1.35
C GLY A 350 -4.01 13.99 2.63
N LEU A 351 -2.87 14.53 3.02
CA LEU A 351 -2.07 14.13 4.16
C LEU A 351 -2.42 14.96 5.39
N PHE A 352 -2.72 14.31 6.52
CA PHE A 352 -2.70 14.93 7.84
C PHE A 352 -1.50 14.44 8.64
N ILE A 353 -0.90 15.36 9.40
CA ILE A 353 0.17 15.08 10.35
C ILE A 353 -0.27 15.59 11.70
N THR A 354 -0.36 14.70 12.68
CA THR A 354 -0.80 15.07 14.02
C THR A 354 0.22 14.63 15.07
N THR A 355 0.21 15.26 16.24
CA THR A 355 0.94 14.71 17.39
C THR A 355 0.21 13.50 17.95
N ILE A 356 0.93 12.53 18.54
CA ILE A 356 0.28 11.54 19.41
C ILE A 356 -0.39 12.23 20.58
N ALA A 357 -1.51 11.66 21.04
CA ALA A 357 -2.23 12.22 22.19
C ALA A 357 -1.41 12.09 23.48
N ARG A 358 -1.42 13.13 24.31
CA ARG A 358 -0.77 13.07 25.62
C ARG A 358 -1.66 12.36 26.65
N SER A 359 -1.02 11.85 27.71
CA SER A 359 -1.72 11.16 28.80
C SER A 359 -2.91 11.97 29.32
N GLY A 360 -4.09 11.33 29.32
CA GLY A 360 -5.35 11.92 29.78
C GLY A 360 -6.12 12.73 28.73
N ASN A 361 -5.56 12.92 27.53
CA ASN A 361 -6.26 13.50 26.38
C ASN A 361 -6.26 12.45 25.25
N LYS A 362 -7.34 12.35 24.50
CA LYS A 362 -7.44 11.46 23.34
C LYS A 362 -7.14 12.18 22.03
N GLU A 363 -7.38 13.48 21.99
CA GLU A 363 -7.20 14.31 20.79
C GLU A 363 -5.75 14.83 20.67
N PRO A 364 -5.19 14.90 19.46
CA PRO A 364 -3.88 15.51 19.23
C PRO A 364 -3.89 17.00 19.58
N GLU A 365 -2.74 17.51 20.05
CA GLU A 365 -2.57 18.93 20.35
C GLU A 365 -2.28 19.77 19.10
N GLU A 366 -1.59 19.17 18.14
CA GLU A 366 -1.21 19.82 16.88
C GLU A 366 -1.74 19.01 15.72
N VAL A 367 -2.27 19.71 14.72
CA VAL A 367 -2.79 19.12 13.47
C VAL A 367 -2.33 19.99 12.31
N TYR A 368 -1.67 19.36 11.36
CA TYR A 368 -1.22 19.95 10.11
C TYR A 368 -1.80 19.17 8.94
N SER A 369 -2.04 19.82 7.83
CA SER A 369 -2.52 19.18 6.60
C SER A 369 -1.76 19.66 5.38
N TRP A 370 -1.73 18.80 4.36
CA TRP A 370 -1.19 19.09 3.05
C TRP A 370 -1.99 18.37 1.97
N LYS A 371 -2.54 19.14 1.04
CA LYS A 371 -3.31 18.62 -0.07
C LYS A 371 -2.38 18.37 -1.27
N GLY A 372 -1.81 17.20 -1.34
CA GLY A 372 -0.77 16.80 -2.28
C GLY A 372 -1.18 16.58 -3.73
N GLY A 373 -2.31 17.13 -4.17
CA GLY A 373 -2.84 16.96 -5.53
C GLY A 373 -4.35 16.86 -5.55
N THR A 374 -4.91 16.27 -6.60
CA THR A 374 -6.36 16.07 -6.81
C THR A 374 -6.80 14.64 -6.55
N GLY A 375 -5.87 13.70 -6.45
CA GLY A 375 -6.14 12.30 -6.19
C GLY A 375 -6.59 12.03 -4.76
N SER A 376 -7.01 10.79 -4.51
CA SER A 376 -7.40 10.31 -3.19
C SER A 376 -6.18 9.74 -2.46
N ALA A 377 -5.79 10.32 -1.32
CA ALA A 377 -4.77 9.76 -0.45
C ALA A 377 -5.26 8.44 0.15
N ASN A 378 -4.67 7.33 -0.31
CA ASN A 378 -5.10 5.96 0.00
C ASN A 378 -4.20 5.28 1.03
N PHE A 379 -2.92 5.64 1.05
CA PHE A 379 -1.94 5.04 1.96
C PHE A 379 -0.80 6.02 2.24
N VAL A 380 -0.17 5.89 3.39
CA VAL A 380 1.00 6.69 3.77
C VAL A 380 2.00 5.83 4.53
N LYS A 381 3.29 6.02 4.24
CA LYS A 381 4.39 5.38 4.96
C LYS A 381 5.51 6.39 5.22
N THR A 382 6.25 6.23 6.31
CA THR A 382 7.41 7.07 6.64
C THR A 382 8.52 6.23 7.24
N ASP A 383 9.77 6.61 6.98
CA ASP A 383 10.98 6.06 7.60
C ASP A 383 11.70 7.06 8.51
N GLY A 384 11.05 8.18 8.81
CA GLY A 384 11.64 9.25 9.59
C GLY A 384 12.29 10.35 8.73
N ASN A 385 12.81 10.06 7.53
CA ASN A 385 13.36 11.02 6.59
C ASN A 385 12.38 11.39 5.48
N PHE A 386 11.66 10.40 4.98
CA PHE A 386 10.67 10.55 3.93
C PHE A 386 9.26 10.32 4.45
N ILE A 387 8.31 10.95 3.79
CA ILE A 387 6.89 10.62 3.83
C ILE A 387 6.49 10.28 2.40
N ILE A 388 5.96 9.10 2.21
CA ILE A 388 5.50 8.62 0.92
C ILE A 388 3.99 8.50 1.00
N LEU A 389 3.30 9.20 0.08
CA LEU A 389 1.83 9.25 0.04
C LEU A 389 1.33 8.64 -1.26
N ALA A 390 0.61 7.53 -1.17
CA ALA A 390 -0.14 6.97 -2.30
C ALA A 390 -1.38 7.82 -2.54
N ASN A 391 -1.48 8.43 -3.74
CA ASN A 391 -2.49 9.41 -4.08
C ASN A 391 -3.47 8.89 -5.15
N GLY A 392 -3.85 7.64 -5.06
CA GLY A 392 -4.80 6.98 -5.95
C GLY A 392 -4.32 7.00 -7.41
N ILE A 393 -5.19 7.44 -8.32
CA ILE A 393 -4.89 7.52 -9.75
C ILE A 393 -3.87 8.62 -10.11
N ASP A 394 -3.57 9.54 -9.20
CA ASP A 394 -2.50 10.53 -9.38
C ASP A 394 -1.10 9.96 -9.03
N GLY A 395 -1.04 8.71 -8.56
CA GLY A 395 0.20 7.99 -8.29
C GLY A 395 0.77 8.25 -6.91
N LEU A 396 2.01 8.68 -6.82
CA LEU A 396 2.77 8.77 -5.58
C LEU A 396 3.36 10.16 -5.38
N ASN A 397 3.27 10.69 -4.16
CA ASN A 397 4.02 11.86 -3.73
C ASN A 397 5.18 11.46 -2.80
N ILE A 398 6.36 11.98 -3.08
CA ILE A 398 7.56 11.79 -2.26
C ILE A 398 7.87 13.12 -1.56
N LEU A 399 7.73 13.12 -0.24
CA LEU A 399 8.09 14.25 0.61
C LEU A 399 9.32 13.90 1.43
N ARG A 400 10.26 14.83 1.54
CA ARG A 400 11.44 14.69 2.38
C ARG A 400 11.38 15.66 3.55
N LYS A 401 11.68 15.20 4.75
CA LYS A 401 11.87 16.06 5.92
C LYS A 401 13.18 16.86 5.76
N SER A 402 13.12 18.14 5.99
CA SER A 402 14.32 18.98 5.94
C SER A 402 15.28 18.61 7.09
N LYS A 403 16.54 18.43 6.79
CA LYS A 403 17.58 18.23 7.80
C LYS A 403 17.67 19.51 8.65
N LYS A 404 17.65 19.36 9.97
CA LYS A 404 17.81 20.46 10.93
C LYS A 404 19.25 20.96 10.93
#